data_94f382d70152c6956e1246debf0bddc6
#
_entry.id   94f382d70152c6956e1246debf0bddc6
#
_cell.length_a   1.000
_cell.length_b   1.000
_cell.length_c   1.000
_cell.angle_alpha   90.00
_cell.angle_beta   90.00
_cell.angle_gamma   90.00
#
_symmetry.space_group_name_H-M   'P 1'
#
loop_
_entity.id
_entity.type
_entity.pdbx_description
1 polymer ?
#
loop_
_entity_poly.entity_id
_entity_poly.type
_entity_poly.pdbx_seq_one_letter_code
_entity_poly.pdbx_strand_id
1 'polypeptide(L)'
;MTNRLNKVETIFTHSDLDLVAIVPGSNFRYLTGGNFHLMERPTVLFLTKSAKPVVILPILELDVFNKLNIDAEIITWQDKDGYIDAFRKASEIIGKVNSLGVEGQRIRFFESSALQEVFPEAKIINAHSLISKVRLLKDSKEIEVLEEA
;
A
#
# COMPACT_ATOMS: atom_id res chain seq x y z
N MET A 1 -0.14 -8.65 -13.58
CA MET A 1 -0.09 -7.59 -12.54
C MET A 1 0.11 -8.16 -11.16
N THR A 2 -0.56 -9.24 -10.82
CA THR A 2 -0.38 -9.91 -9.53
C THR A 2 1.06 -10.36 -9.29
N ASN A 3 1.84 -10.60 -10.35
CA ASN A 3 3.23 -11.05 -10.22
C ASN A 3 4.14 -10.02 -9.53
N ARG A 4 3.81 -8.74 -9.64
CA ARG A 4 4.60 -7.70 -9.00
C ARG A 4 4.39 -7.67 -7.50
N LEU A 5 3.20 -8.04 -7.04
CA LEU A 5 2.92 -8.12 -5.60
C LEU A 5 3.76 -9.21 -4.93
N ASN A 6 4.17 -10.24 -5.68
CA ASN A 6 5.04 -11.29 -5.15
C ASN A 6 6.43 -10.75 -4.78
N LYS A 7 6.87 -9.67 -5.41
CA LYS A 7 8.16 -9.03 -5.10
C LYS A 7 8.16 -8.34 -3.74
N VAL A 8 6.98 -8.08 -3.19
CA VAL A 8 6.82 -7.43 -1.89
C VAL A 8 7.45 -8.27 -0.77
N GLU A 9 7.54 -9.58 -0.95
CA GLU A 9 8.18 -10.44 0.05
C GLU A 9 9.60 -9.98 0.39
N THR A 10 10.31 -9.39 -0.57
CA THR A 10 11.68 -8.91 -0.34
C THR A 10 11.72 -7.82 0.72
N ILE A 11 10.67 -7.00 0.83
CA ILE A 11 10.57 -5.96 1.86
C ILE A 11 10.61 -6.60 3.24
N PHE A 12 9.83 -7.66 3.43
CA PHE A 12 9.69 -8.31 4.72
C PHE A 12 10.87 -9.23 5.04
N THR A 13 11.51 -9.78 4.00
CA THR A 13 12.70 -10.61 4.18
C THR A 13 13.88 -9.80 4.68
N HIS A 14 14.00 -8.54 4.25
CA HIS A 14 15.13 -7.68 4.58
C HIS A 14 14.82 -6.64 5.67
N SER A 15 13.76 -6.87 6.43
CA SER A 15 13.36 -5.94 7.49
C SER A 15 12.58 -6.68 8.59
N ASP A 16 12.33 -5.98 9.68
CA ASP A 16 11.48 -6.48 10.77
C ASP A 16 10.07 -5.91 10.70
N LEU A 17 9.68 -5.40 9.53
CA LEU A 17 8.36 -4.81 9.36
C LEU A 17 7.25 -5.86 9.36
N ASP A 18 6.15 -5.56 10.03
CA ASP A 18 4.95 -6.39 10.05
C ASP A 18 3.96 -5.96 8.99
N LEU A 19 3.99 -4.68 8.64
CA LEU A 19 3.03 -4.06 7.74
C LEU A 19 3.70 -2.94 6.97
N VAL A 20 3.29 -2.77 5.73
CA VAL A 20 3.72 -1.64 4.90
C VAL A 20 2.47 -0.95 4.37
N ALA A 21 2.42 0.37 4.48
CA ALA A 21 1.33 1.19 3.97
C ALA A 21 1.85 2.08 2.85
N ILE A 22 1.25 1.93 1.67
CA ILE A 22 1.68 2.61 0.45
C ILE A 22 0.55 3.53 -0.03
N VAL A 23 0.89 4.77 -0.30
CA VAL A 23 -0.06 5.78 -0.82
C VAL A 23 0.18 5.98 -2.33
N PRO A 24 -0.77 6.61 -3.05
CA PRO A 24 -0.60 6.80 -4.50
C PRO A 24 0.73 7.45 -4.86
N GLY A 25 1.38 6.89 -5.86
CA GLY A 25 2.68 7.33 -6.35
C GLY A 25 3.32 6.24 -7.19
N SER A 26 4.63 6.37 -7.42
CA SER A 26 5.37 5.45 -8.28
C SER A 26 5.34 4.00 -7.79
N ASN A 27 5.48 3.79 -6.48
CA ASN A 27 5.46 2.44 -5.92
C ASN A 27 4.07 1.81 -6.01
N PHE A 28 3.03 2.58 -5.70
CA PHE A 28 1.66 2.14 -5.82
C PHE A 28 1.35 1.72 -7.26
N ARG A 29 1.72 2.58 -8.20
CA ARG A 29 1.51 2.34 -9.63
C ARG A 29 2.28 1.10 -10.10
N TYR A 30 3.52 0.95 -9.67
CA TYR A 30 4.32 -0.21 -10.06
C TYR A 30 3.69 -1.51 -9.57
N LEU A 31 3.27 -1.54 -8.31
CA LEU A 31 2.74 -2.76 -7.68
C LEU A 31 1.35 -3.13 -8.16
N THR A 32 0.50 -2.15 -8.43
CA THR A 32 -0.91 -2.40 -8.77
C THR A 32 -1.23 -2.21 -10.25
N GLY A 33 -0.43 -1.44 -10.96
CA GLY A 33 -0.74 -1.01 -12.33
C GLY A 33 -1.70 0.17 -12.37
N GLY A 34 -2.19 0.63 -11.22
CA GLY A 34 -3.18 1.71 -11.15
C GLY A 34 -2.57 3.08 -10.99
N ASN A 35 -3.07 4.03 -11.77
CA ASN A 35 -2.61 5.41 -11.73
C ASN A 35 -3.56 6.26 -10.88
N PHE A 36 -3.42 6.13 -9.56
CA PHE A 36 -4.19 6.92 -8.61
C PHE A 36 -3.38 8.16 -8.21
N HIS A 37 -4.08 9.22 -7.89
CA HIS A 37 -3.45 10.47 -7.49
C HIS A 37 -3.50 10.66 -5.99
N LEU A 38 -2.46 11.28 -5.46
CA LEU A 38 -2.40 11.67 -4.06
C LEU A 38 -3.28 12.90 -3.88
N MET A 39 -4.39 12.74 -3.19
CA MET A 39 -5.41 13.77 -3.00
C MET A 39 -5.78 13.88 -1.53
N GLU A 40 -6.61 14.86 -1.20
CA GLU A 40 -7.13 15.02 0.17
C GLU A 40 -7.94 13.81 0.66
N ARG A 41 -8.47 13.00 -0.27
CA ARG A 41 -9.15 11.75 0.07
C ARG A 41 -8.15 10.61 0.04
N PRO A 42 -7.85 9.99 1.19
CA PRO A 42 -6.81 8.97 1.22
C PRO A 42 -7.17 7.67 0.50
N THR A 43 -6.17 7.16 -0.19
CA THR A 43 -6.14 5.81 -0.75
C THR A 43 -4.89 5.17 -0.18
N VAL A 44 -5.02 4.01 0.45
CA VAL A 44 -3.88 3.34 1.09
C VAL A 44 -3.90 1.85 0.76
N LEU A 45 -2.75 1.35 0.31
CA LEU A 45 -2.55 -0.07 0.08
C LEU A 45 -1.73 -0.63 1.24
N PHE A 46 -2.30 -1.62 1.93
CA PHE A 46 -1.63 -2.30 3.03
C PHE A 46 -1.12 -3.65 2.58
N LEU A 47 0.15 -3.92 2.85
CA LEU A 47 0.80 -5.18 2.50
C LEU A 47 1.37 -5.83 3.74
N THR A 48 1.13 -7.13 3.89
CA THR A 48 1.72 -7.94 4.95
C THR A 48 2.51 -9.09 4.33
N LYS A 49 3.27 -9.79 5.13
CA LYS A 49 4.14 -10.86 4.65
C LYS A 49 3.38 -12.03 4.01
N SER A 50 2.26 -12.39 4.58
CA SER A 50 1.57 -13.64 4.20
C SER A 50 0.09 -13.51 3.91
N ALA A 51 -0.49 -12.35 4.18
CA ALA A 51 -1.92 -12.15 3.96
C ALA A 51 -2.16 -11.43 2.63
N LYS A 52 -3.38 -11.56 2.15
CA LYS A 52 -3.81 -10.84 0.96
C LYS A 52 -3.82 -9.33 1.24
N PRO A 53 -3.49 -8.50 0.25
CA PRO A 53 -3.48 -7.04 0.46
C PRO A 53 -4.83 -6.49 0.90
N VAL A 54 -4.78 -5.40 1.66
CA VAL A 54 -5.97 -4.64 2.05
C VAL A 54 -5.83 -3.26 1.44
N VAL A 55 -6.89 -2.73 0.84
CA VAL A 55 -6.85 -1.39 0.26
C VAL A 55 -8.02 -0.55 0.75
N ILE A 56 -7.73 0.68 1.10
CA ILE A 56 -8.73 1.70 1.46
C ILE A 56 -8.86 2.64 0.27
N LEU A 57 -10.08 2.86 -0.22
CA LEU A 57 -10.35 3.77 -1.33
C LEU A 57 -11.57 4.64 -1.07
N PRO A 58 -11.59 5.89 -1.58
CA PRO A 58 -12.86 6.59 -1.72
C PRO A 58 -13.77 5.78 -2.66
N ILE A 59 -15.06 5.75 -2.38
CA ILE A 59 -16.01 4.95 -3.18
C ILE A 59 -15.94 5.31 -4.68
N LEU A 60 -15.61 6.54 -4.99
CA LEU A 60 -15.52 7.01 -6.39
C LEU A 60 -14.39 6.32 -7.17
N GLU A 61 -13.40 5.74 -6.46
CA GLU A 61 -12.26 5.07 -7.11
C GLU A 61 -12.46 3.55 -7.23
N LEU A 62 -13.57 3.02 -6.74
CA LEU A 62 -13.80 1.58 -6.70
C LEU A 62 -13.77 0.94 -8.08
N ASP A 63 -14.46 1.54 -9.06
CA ASP A 63 -14.53 0.97 -10.40
C ASP A 63 -13.15 0.92 -11.07
N VAL A 64 -12.36 1.95 -10.87
CA VAL A 64 -10.99 2.01 -11.41
C VAL A 64 -10.14 0.90 -10.80
N PHE A 65 -10.23 0.73 -9.49
CA PHE A 65 -9.46 -0.30 -8.81
C PHE A 65 -9.90 -1.71 -9.23
N ASN A 66 -11.19 -1.95 -9.38
CA ASN A 66 -11.71 -3.25 -9.80
C ASN A 66 -11.16 -3.69 -11.16
N LYS A 67 -10.90 -2.75 -12.05
CA LYS A 67 -10.36 -3.04 -13.37
C LYS A 67 -8.92 -3.56 -13.34
N LEU A 68 -8.23 -3.38 -12.21
CA LEU A 68 -6.86 -3.87 -12.06
C LEU A 68 -6.79 -5.37 -11.78
N ASN A 69 -7.91 -5.99 -11.42
CA ASN A 69 -8.02 -7.43 -11.14
C ASN A 69 -7.06 -7.90 -10.06
N ILE A 70 -6.90 -7.11 -9.01
CA ILE A 70 -6.04 -7.46 -7.88
C ILE A 70 -6.90 -8.12 -6.81
N ASP A 71 -6.45 -9.28 -6.33
CA ASP A 71 -7.12 -9.98 -5.24
C ASP A 71 -6.75 -9.32 -3.91
N ALA A 72 -7.60 -8.43 -3.44
CA ALA A 72 -7.39 -7.65 -2.22
C ALA A 72 -8.71 -7.51 -1.47
N GLU A 73 -8.60 -7.32 -0.15
CA GLU A 73 -9.73 -6.87 0.65
C GLU A 73 -9.91 -5.38 0.39
N ILE A 74 -11.05 -4.98 -0.17
CA ILE A 74 -11.31 -3.60 -0.53
C ILE A 74 -12.26 -2.97 0.49
N ILE A 75 -11.83 -1.84 1.07
CA ILE A 75 -12.62 -1.07 2.02
C ILE A 75 -12.86 0.29 1.39
N THR A 76 -14.12 0.64 1.15
CA THR A 76 -14.45 1.94 0.58
C THR A 76 -14.99 2.88 1.66
N TRP A 77 -14.91 4.18 1.42
CA TRP A 77 -15.43 5.17 2.31
C TRP A 77 -15.99 6.36 1.53
N GLN A 78 -16.85 7.12 2.16
CA GLN A 78 -17.51 8.29 1.56
C GLN A 78 -17.29 9.51 2.46
N ASP A 79 -17.32 10.70 1.85
CA ASP A 79 -17.09 11.96 2.57
C ASP A 79 -17.99 12.12 3.80
N LYS A 80 -19.25 11.70 3.70
CA LYS A 80 -20.20 11.83 4.80
C LYS A 80 -19.79 11.04 6.04
N ASP A 81 -19.06 9.95 5.87
CA ASP A 81 -18.65 9.06 6.96
C ASP A 81 -17.21 9.31 7.39
N GLY A 82 -16.42 9.96 6.55
CA GLY A 82 -15.00 10.17 6.78
C GLY A 82 -14.18 8.90 6.54
N TYR A 83 -12.86 9.04 6.60
CA TYR A 83 -11.95 7.94 6.27
C TYR A 83 -11.49 7.12 7.48
N ILE A 84 -11.64 7.63 8.70
CA ILE A 84 -11.13 6.96 9.91
C ILE A 84 -11.74 5.58 10.11
N ASP A 85 -13.03 5.42 9.85
CA ASP A 85 -13.68 4.11 10.00
C ASP A 85 -13.11 3.09 9.03
N ALA A 86 -12.70 3.52 7.83
CA ALA A 86 -12.05 2.63 6.88
C ALA A 86 -10.68 2.17 7.40
N PHE A 87 -9.91 3.07 8.01
CA PHE A 87 -8.65 2.73 8.65
C PHE A 87 -8.87 1.74 9.80
N ARG A 88 -9.92 1.92 10.61
CA ARG A 88 -10.26 0.99 11.69
C ARG A 88 -10.59 -0.39 11.16
N LYS A 89 -11.40 -0.46 10.11
CA LYS A 89 -11.74 -1.75 9.48
C LYS A 89 -10.51 -2.46 8.96
N ALA A 90 -9.59 -1.72 8.34
CA ALA A 90 -8.33 -2.28 7.87
C ALA A 90 -7.52 -2.86 9.04
N SER A 91 -7.45 -2.12 10.15
CA SER A 91 -6.70 -2.59 11.32
C SER A 91 -7.32 -3.85 11.93
N GLU A 92 -8.63 -3.98 11.91
CA GLU A 92 -9.31 -5.18 12.40
C GLU A 92 -8.98 -6.40 11.54
N ILE A 93 -8.93 -6.23 10.23
CA ILE A 93 -8.58 -7.30 9.30
C ILE A 93 -7.11 -7.69 9.45
N ILE A 94 -6.22 -6.71 9.56
CA ILE A 94 -4.77 -6.92 9.61
C ILE A 94 -4.34 -7.50 10.96
N GLY A 95 -4.91 -7.01 12.03
CA GLY A 95 -4.57 -7.44 13.38
C GLY A 95 -3.43 -6.64 13.98
N LYS A 96 -2.76 -7.22 14.98
CA LYS A 96 -1.71 -6.54 15.72
C LYS A 96 -0.46 -6.28 14.87
N VAL A 97 0.04 -5.05 14.94
CA VAL A 97 1.23 -4.61 14.20
C VAL A 97 2.18 -3.92 15.19
N ASN A 98 3.43 -4.35 15.23
CA ASN A 98 4.46 -3.75 16.08
C ASN A 98 5.34 -2.77 15.30
N SER A 99 5.58 -3.02 14.01
CA SER A 99 6.32 -2.09 13.17
C SER A 99 5.67 -1.93 11.81
N LEU A 100 5.48 -0.68 11.44
CA LEU A 100 4.77 -0.30 10.23
C LEU A 100 5.66 0.61 9.38
N GLY A 101 5.95 0.16 8.16
CA GLY A 101 6.75 0.95 7.23
C GLY A 101 5.89 1.82 6.34
N VAL A 102 6.30 3.06 6.15
CA VAL A 102 5.60 4.01 5.28
C VAL A 102 6.58 4.63 4.30
N GLU A 103 6.03 5.19 3.23
CA GLU A 103 6.80 5.96 2.27
C GLU A 103 7.01 7.37 2.82
N GLY A 104 8.09 7.57 3.56
CA GLY A 104 8.33 8.83 4.27
C GLY A 104 8.40 10.07 3.38
N GLN A 105 8.63 9.91 2.08
CA GLN A 105 8.65 11.02 1.14
C GLN A 105 7.29 11.28 0.50
N ARG A 106 6.27 10.44 0.77
CA ARG A 106 4.96 10.58 0.16
C ARG A 106 3.83 10.61 1.16
N ILE A 107 3.96 9.92 2.28
CA ILE A 107 2.90 9.88 3.28
C ILE A 107 2.71 11.27 3.90
N ARG A 108 1.45 11.61 4.12
CA ARG A 108 1.13 12.91 4.70
C ARG A 108 0.86 12.77 6.18
N PHE A 109 0.92 13.90 6.89
CA PHE A 109 0.73 13.90 8.34
C PHE A 109 -0.61 13.28 8.76
N PHE A 110 -1.70 13.63 8.08
CA PHE A 110 -3.01 13.10 8.47
C PHE A 110 -3.14 11.59 8.25
N GLU A 111 -2.47 11.06 7.24
CA GLU A 111 -2.44 9.62 7.00
C GLU A 111 -1.62 8.91 8.08
N SER A 112 -0.47 9.46 8.41
CA SER A 112 0.36 8.95 9.51
C SER A 112 -0.39 8.98 10.83
N SER A 113 -1.12 10.06 11.10
CA SER A 113 -1.91 10.19 12.32
C SER A 113 -3.02 9.14 12.39
N ALA A 114 -3.69 8.89 11.26
CA ALA A 114 -4.72 7.85 11.19
C ALA A 114 -4.13 6.47 11.44
N LEU A 115 -2.97 6.19 10.86
CA LEU A 115 -2.28 4.91 11.08
C LEU A 115 -1.90 4.73 12.55
N GLN A 116 -1.38 5.76 13.19
CA GLN A 116 -1.02 5.68 14.61
C GLN A 116 -2.24 5.49 15.49
N GLU A 117 -3.37 6.09 15.12
CA GLU A 117 -4.60 5.93 15.88
C GLU A 117 -5.13 4.49 15.83
N VAL A 118 -5.12 3.85 14.66
CA VAL A 118 -5.68 2.51 14.51
C VAL A 118 -4.66 1.39 14.80
N PHE A 119 -3.36 1.71 14.78
CA PHE A 119 -2.30 0.81 15.20
C PHE A 119 -1.51 1.46 16.33
N PRO A 120 -2.11 1.61 17.52
CA PRO A 120 -1.49 2.41 18.59
C PRO A 120 -0.19 1.85 19.14
N GLU A 121 0.04 0.55 19.00
CA GLU A 121 1.26 -0.10 19.48
C GLU A 121 2.34 -0.13 18.41
N ALA A 122 2.03 0.25 17.18
CA ALA A 122 2.98 0.17 16.09
C ALA A 122 3.98 1.33 16.12
N LYS A 123 5.23 0.99 15.86
CA LYS A 123 6.26 2.00 15.59
C LYS A 123 6.21 2.27 14.10
N ILE A 124 5.94 3.52 13.72
CA ILE A 124 5.89 3.93 12.31
C ILE A 124 7.29 4.33 11.87
N ILE A 125 7.78 3.68 10.80
CA ILE A 125 9.16 3.81 10.35
C ILE A 125 9.16 4.28 8.90
N ASN A 126 10.08 5.19 8.56
CA ASN A 126 10.29 5.58 7.18
C ASN A 126 10.97 4.43 6.44
N ALA A 127 10.22 3.74 5.60
CA ALA A 127 10.71 2.62 4.80
C ALA A 127 10.73 2.95 3.30
N HIS A 128 10.79 4.23 2.97
CA HIS A 128 10.69 4.68 1.57
C HIS A 128 11.73 4.00 0.66
N SER A 129 13.00 3.98 1.09
CA SER A 129 14.07 3.36 0.29
C SER A 129 13.85 1.86 0.10
N LEU A 130 13.42 1.18 1.14
CA LEU A 130 13.18 -0.26 1.09
C LEU A 130 12.01 -0.60 0.15
N ILE A 131 10.94 0.16 0.25
CA ILE A 131 9.77 -0.01 -0.62
C ILE A 131 10.15 0.27 -2.08
N SER A 132 10.90 1.33 -2.32
CA SER A 132 11.29 1.73 -3.67
C SER A 132 12.20 0.70 -4.35
N LYS A 133 12.98 -0.05 -3.57
CA LYS A 133 13.84 -1.11 -4.12
C LYS A 133 13.07 -2.17 -4.87
N VAL A 134 11.80 -2.37 -4.56
CA VAL A 134 10.95 -3.34 -5.26
C VAL A 134 10.89 -3.03 -6.75
N ARG A 135 10.88 -1.74 -7.12
CA ARG A 135 10.86 -1.32 -8.53
C ARG A 135 12.18 -1.60 -9.25
N LEU A 136 13.26 -1.78 -8.50
CA LEU A 136 14.58 -2.06 -9.07
C LEU A 136 14.78 -3.56 -9.32
N LEU A 137 13.95 -4.41 -8.75
CA LEU A 137 14.01 -5.86 -8.93
C LEU A 137 13.17 -6.24 -10.15
N LYS A 138 13.71 -5.95 -11.32
CA LYS A 138 13.02 -6.23 -12.59
C LYS A 138 13.12 -7.72 -12.91
N ASP A 139 12.04 -8.30 -13.41
CA ASP A 139 12.07 -9.67 -13.89
C ASP A 139 12.67 -9.71 -15.31
N SER A 140 12.94 -10.92 -15.81
CA SER A 140 13.58 -11.12 -17.11
C SER A 140 12.80 -10.46 -18.26
N LYS A 141 11.48 -10.52 -18.19
CA LYS A 141 10.62 -9.93 -19.22
C LYS A 141 10.70 -8.41 -19.22
N GLU A 142 10.72 -7.80 -18.04
CA GLU A 142 10.85 -6.34 -17.92
C GLU A 142 12.20 -5.88 -18.48
N ILE A 143 13.25 -6.63 -18.21
CA ILE A 143 14.60 -6.34 -18.71
C ILE A 143 14.62 -6.41 -20.24
N GLU A 144 14.03 -7.44 -20.82
CA GLU A 144 13.94 -7.59 -22.28
C GLU A 144 13.26 -6.40 -22.94
N VAL A 145 12.15 -5.94 -22.37
CA VAL A 145 11.42 -4.77 -22.90
C VAL A 145 12.30 -3.53 -22.89
N LEU A 146 13.06 -3.33 -21.82
CA LEU A 146 13.96 -2.19 -21.71
C LEU A 146 15.11 -2.25 -22.71
N GLU A 147 15.65 -3.43 -22.98
CA GLU A 147 16.73 -3.61 -23.94
C GLU A 147 16.28 -3.35 -25.37
N GLU A 148 15.04 -3.71 -25.70
CA GLU A 148 14.46 -3.48 -27.02
C GLU A 148 14.12 -1.99 -27.26
N ALA A 149 13.89 -1.26 -26.21
CA ALA A 149 13.56 0.16 -26.31
C ALA A 149 14.78 1.00 -26.58
#